data_2266ec32ccab71b486492d038f2645d9
#
_entry.id   2266ec32ccab71b486492d038f2645d9
#
_cell.length_a   1.000
_cell.length_b   1.000
_cell.length_c   1.000
_cell.angle_alpha   90.00
_cell.angle_beta   90.00
_cell.angle_gamma   90.00
#
_symmetry.space_group_name_H-M   'P 1'
#
loop_
_entity.id
_entity.type
_entity.pdbx_description
1 polymer ?
#
loop_
_entity_poly.entity_id
_entity_poly.type
_entity_poly.pdbx_seq_one_letter_code
_entity_poly.pdbx_strand_id
1 'polypeptide(L)'
;MRLGWENPEECLSLLPVLNDTPLTAVILHARVGTQEYKGEVNPDAFEAFYNQCKHPLYYNGDVLTLEDIQRVTARFPRLEGIMIGRGLLANPALAMEYLNGKELTSEEKYRKFKLFHAELLAAYAERLQGEHQLVMKMKTFWEYFMPMTDRKILKKIHKSNKLSQYNEALVRAFVPGQEEG
;
A
#
# COMPACT_ATOMS: atom_id res chain seq x y z
N MET A 1 -0.42 -4.19 15.50
CA MET A 1 0.69 -3.70 16.36
C MET A 1 1.98 -3.57 15.57
N ARG A 2 3.08 -3.03 16.16
CA ARG A 2 4.46 -3.04 15.62
C ARG A 2 5.35 -3.92 16.48
N LEU A 3 6.60 -4.18 16.05
CA LEU A 3 7.59 -4.98 16.79
C LEU A 3 7.92 -4.39 18.17
N GLY A 4 7.87 -3.07 18.30
CA GLY A 4 8.12 -2.35 19.52
C GLY A 4 8.10 -0.85 19.26
N TRP A 5 8.48 -0.04 20.25
CA TRP A 5 8.67 1.38 20.08
C TRP A 5 10.05 1.70 19.53
N GLU A 6 11.10 1.22 20.17
CA GLU A 6 12.51 1.39 19.77
C GLU A 6 13.21 0.07 19.48
N ASN A 7 12.90 -0.99 20.24
CA ASN A 7 13.54 -2.29 20.10
C ASN A 7 12.59 -3.31 19.45
N PRO A 8 13.00 -4.00 18.38
CA PRO A 8 12.17 -5.01 17.71
C PRO A 8 11.83 -6.23 18.59
N GLU A 9 12.53 -6.46 19.69
CA GLU A 9 12.25 -7.57 20.61
C GLU A 9 11.14 -7.26 21.64
N GLU A 10 10.73 -5.99 21.76
CA GLU A 10 9.68 -5.59 22.72
C GLU A 10 8.36 -6.34 22.49
N CYS A 11 8.00 -6.69 21.24
CA CYS A 11 6.79 -7.44 20.95
C CYS A 11 6.80 -8.85 21.59
N LEU A 12 7.98 -9.45 21.81
CA LEU A 12 8.10 -10.79 22.40
C LEU A 12 7.67 -10.77 23.88
N SER A 13 7.93 -9.68 24.59
CA SER A 13 7.51 -9.53 25.98
C SER A 13 5.99 -9.50 26.16
N LEU A 14 5.25 -9.14 25.09
CA LEU A 14 3.79 -9.11 25.09
C LEU A 14 3.15 -10.47 24.74
N LEU A 15 3.90 -11.41 24.17
CA LEU A 15 3.40 -12.69 23.71
C LEU A 15 2.62 -13.50 24.77
N PRO A 16 3.09 -13.61 26.04
CA PRO A 16 2.32 -14.32 27.06
C PRO A 16 0.91 -13.76 27.24
N VAL A 17 0.80 -12.44 27.36
CA VAL A 17 -0.50 -11.76 27.53
C VAL A 17 -1.35 -11.88 26.27
N LEU A 18 -0.76 -11.69 25.08
CA LEU A 18 -1.49 -11.82 23.82
C LEU A 18 -2.04 -13.25 23.63
N ASN A 19 -1.20 -14.25 23.90
CA ASN A 19 -1.56 -15.66 23.73
C ASN A 19 -2.63 -16.15 24.71
N ASP A 20 -2.77 -15.48 25.85
CA ASP A 20 -3.79 -15.76 26.87
C ASP A 20 -5.07 -14.90 26.70
N THR A 21 -5.04 -13.90 25.80
CA THR A 21 -6.19 -13.04 25.51
C THR A 21 -6.97 -13.62 24.31
N PRO A 22 -8.32 -13.70 24.34
CA PRO A 22 -9.12 -14.24 23.24
C PRO A 22 -9.17 -13.24 22.07
N LEU A 23 -8.12 -13.18 21.24
CA LEU A 23 -8.03 -12.34 20.06
C LEU A 23 -8.51 -13.08 18.82
N THR A 24 -9.24 -12.41 17.95
CA THR A 24 -9.63 -12.96 16.64
C THR A 24 -8.43 -13.12 15.73
N ALA A 25 -7.50 -12.17 15.75
CA ALA A 25 -6.28 -12.19 14.97
C ALA A 25 -5.28 -11.14 15.48
N VAL A 26 -4.03 -11.28 15.08
CA VAL A 26 -2.97 -10.29 15.29
C VAL A 26 -2.45 -9.82 13.93
N ILE A 27 -2.34 -8.52 13.74
CA ILE A 27 -1.65 -7.92 12.59
C ILE A 27 -0.36 -7.31 13.12
N LEU A 28 0.81 -7.82 12.67
CA LEU A 28 2.11 -7.34 13.10
C LEU A 28 2.84 -6.65 11.95
N HIS A 29 3.15 -5.36 12.15
CA HIS A 29 4.01 -4.61 11.23
C HIS A 29 5.47 -4.85 11.60
N ALA A 30 6.25 -5.37 10.64
CA ALA A 30 7.65 -5.75 10.82
C ALA A 30 8.61 -4.54 10.94
N ARG A 31 8.22 -3.52 11.73
CA ARG A 31 8.97 -2.29 12.06
C ARG A 31 8.73 -1.86 13.49
N VAL A 32 9.68 -1.12 14.07
CA VAL A 32 9.47 -0.42 15.34
C VAL A 32 8.74 0.91 15.16
N GLY A 33 8.21 1.47 16.25
CA GLY A 33 7.42 2.71 16.24
C GLY A 33 8.19 3.90 15.71
N THR A 34 9.40 4.10 16.22
CA THR A 34 10.30 5.21 15.88
C THR A 34 10.76 5.22 14.41
N GLN A 35 10.72 4.07 13.72
CA GLN A 35 11.04 4.02 12.29
C GLN A 35 9.99 4.70 11.41
N GLU A 36 8.73 4.77 11.87
CA GLU A 36 7.60 5.17 11.00
C GLU A 36 7.56 4.34 9.72
N TYR A 37 7.97 4.93 8.59
CA TYR A 37 8.10 4.27 7.28
C TYR A 37 9.52 4.34 6.70
N LYS A 38 10.50 4.74 7.54
CA LYS A 38 11.91 4.85 7.14
C LYS A 38 12.65 3.52 7.33
N GLY A 39 13.71 3.34 6.54
CA GLY A 39 14.51 2.11 6.60
C GLY A 39 13.75 0.87 6.13
N GLU A 40 14.32 -0.29 6.36
CA GLU A 40 13.78 -1.58 5.95
C GLU A 40 12.95 -2.23 7.06
N VAL A 41 12.06 -3.13 6.67
CA VAL A 41 11.36 -4.03 7.59
C VAL A 41 12.36 -5.01 8.22
N ASN A 42 12.04 -5.53 9.40
CA ASN A 42 12.83 -6.56 10.08
C ASN A 42 12.09 -7.90 10.05
N PRO A 43 12.28 -8.71 9.00
CA PRO A 43 11.62 -10.00 8.87
C PRO A 43 12.10 -11.03 9.89
N ASP A 44 13.33 -10.92 10.41
CA ASP A 44 13.86 -11.86 11.40
C ASP A 44 13.19 -11.66 12.77
N ALA A 45 13.01 -10.40 13.18
CA ALA A 45 12.25 -10.09 14.40
C ALA A 45 10.76 -10.45 14.25
N PHE A 46 10.19 -10.30 13.04
CA PHE A 46 8.84 -10.79 12.75
C PHE A 46 8.78 -12.33 12.92
N GLU A 47 9.76 -13.06 12.41
CA GLU A 47 9.84 -14.52 12.49
C GLU A 47 9.92 -15.02 13.95
N ALA A 48 10.66 -14.32 14.80
CA ALA A 48 10.73 -14.64 16.23
C ALA A 48 9.35 -14.56 16.91
N PHE A 49 8.53 -13.57 16.54
CA PHE A 49 7.15 -13.43 17.01
C PHE A 49 6.23 -14.49 16.37
N TYR A 50 6.33 -14.68 15.05
CA TYR A 50 5.55 -15.63 14.27
C TYR A 50 5.62 -17.05 14.82
N ASN A 51 6.83 -17.49 15.25
CA ASN A 51 7.04 -18.82 15.77
C ASN A 51 6.38 -19.08 17.14
N GLN A 52 6.04 -18.03 17.87
CA GLN A 52 5.53 -18.09 19.24
C GLN A 52 4.05 -17.64 19.36
N CYS A 53 3.53 -16.91 18.37
CA CYS A 53 2.15 -16.43 18.36
C CYS A 53 1.19 -17.59 18.12
N LYS A 54 0.18 -17.74 18.99
CA LYS A 54 -0.87 -18.78 18.93
C LYS A 54 -2.10 -18.35 18.12
N HIS A 55 -2.24 -17.07 17.81
CA HIS A 55 -3.39 -16.53 17.08
C HIS A 55 -3.17 -16.54 15.57
N PRO A 56 -4.26 -16.48 14.78
CA PRO A 56 -4.18 -16.14 13.36
C PRO A 56 -3.35 -14.87 13.19
N LEU A 57 -2.27 -14.94 12.42
CA LEU A 57 -1.31 -13.84 12.27
C LEU A 57 -1.29 -13.33 10.85
N TYR A 58 -1.35 -12.01 10.71
CA TYR A 58 -1.21 -11.30 9.44
C TYR A 58 0.10 -10.53 9.42
N TYR A 59 0.82 -10.66 8.31
CA TYR A 59 2.00 -9.84 8.06
C TYR A 59 1.60 -8.44 7.58
N ASN A 60 2.28 -7.41 8.07
CA ASN A 60 2.27 -6.07 7.48
C ASN A 60 3.70 -5.55 7.34
N GLY A 61 4.02 -4.91 6.24
CA GLY A 61 5.34 -4.31 5.95
C GLY A 61 5.67 -4.40 4.46
N ASP A 62 6.15 -3.34 3.87
CA ASP A 62 6.75 -3.17 2.52
C ASP A 62 6.41 -4.23 1.45
N VAL A 63 5.13 -4.51 1.28
CA VAL A 63 4.62 -5.37 0.22
C VAL A 63 4.09 -4.46 -0.89
N LEU A 64 4.85 -4.34 -1.97
CA LEU A 64 4.58 -3.42 -3.08
C LEU A 64 4.37 -4.16 -4.40
N THR A 65 4.91 -5.37 -4.53
CA THR A 65 4.93 -6.17 -5.77
C THR A 65 4.40 -7.58 -5.54
N LEU A 66 4.15 -8.27 -6.64
CA LEU A 66 3.78 -9.69 -6.62
C LEU A 66 4.88 -10.56 -5.98
N GLU A 67 6.14 -10.23 -6.30
CA GLU A 67 7.30 -10.91 -5.73
C GLU A 67 7.40 -10.73 -4.21
N ASP A 68 7.04 -9.54 -3.70
CA ASP A 68 7.00 -9.31 -2.25
C ASP A 68 5.97 -10.20 -1.57
N ILE A 69 4.78 -10.37 -2.16
CA ILE A 69 3.75 -11.27 -1.65
C ILE A 69 4.28 -12.71 -1.64
N GLN A 70 4.86 -13.16 -2.75
CA GLN A 70 5.42 -14.50 -2.88
C GLN A 70 6.53 -14.76 -1.87
N ARG A 71 7.44 -13.79 -1.69
CA ARG A 71 8.53 -13.87 -0.71
C ARG A 71 8.01 -14.00 0.73
N VAL A 72 7.02 -13.20 1.09
CA VAL A 72 6.42 -13.24 2.44
C VAL A 72 5.69 -14.55 2.67
N THR A 73 4.86 -15.00 1.72
CA THR A 73 4.10 -16.25 1.85
C THR A 73 5.00 -17.48 1.85
N ALA A 74 6.08 -17.48 1.09
CA ALA A 74 7.07 -18.57 1.09
C ALA A 74 7.84 -18.64 2.42
N ARG A 75 8.22 -17.49 2.99
CA ARG A 75 8.93 -17.44 4.26
C ARG A 75 8.04 -17.79 5.46
N PHE A 76 6.78 -17.40 5.42
CA PHE A 76 5.83 -17.52 6.53
C PHE A 76 4.56 -18.29 6.14
N PRO A 77 4.64 -19.60 5.86
CA PRO A 77 3.52 -20.37 5.28
C PRO A 77 2.30 -20.56 6.21
N ARG A 78 2.43 -20.25 7.52
CA ARG A 78 1.32 -20.32 8.49
C ARG A 78 0.61 -18.97 8.69
N LEU A 79 0.92 -17.95 7.89
CA LEU A 79 0.18 -16.68 7.94
C LEU A 79 -1.26 -16.89 7.48
N GLU A 80 -2.19 -16.26 8.16
CA GLU A 80 -3.59 -16.14 7.72
C GLU A 80 -3.71 -15.22 6.50
N GLY A 81 -2.85 -14.22 6.39
CA GLY A 81 -2.81 -13.31 5.27
C GLY A 81 -1.80 -12.19 5.39
N ILE A 82 -1.88 -11.25 4.46
CA ILE A 82 -1.03 -10.08 4.39
C ILE A 82 -1.87 -8.82 4.37
N MET A 83 -1.58 -7.88 5.28
CA MET A 83 -2.14 -6.53 5.24
C MET A 83 -1.27 -5.64 4.35
N ILE A 84 -1.81 -5.23 3.21
CA ILE A 84 -1.12 -4.38 2.25
C ILE A 84 -1.69 -2.96 2.33
N GLY A 85 -0.83 -1.98 2.58
CA GLY A 85 -1.18 -0.55 2.58
C GLY A 85 -0.76 0.13 1.28
N ARG A 86 0.44 0.74 1.29
CA ARG A 86 0.99 1.52 0.17
C ARG A 86 1.05 0.76 -1.15
N GLY A 87 1.27 -0.55 -1.12
CA GLY A 87 1.28 -1.39 -2.31
C GLY A 87 -0.05 -1.37 -3.08
N LEU A 88 -1.19 -1.41 -2.38
CA LEU A 88 -2.51 -1.29 -3.01
C LEU A 88 -2.83 0.13 -3.49
N LEU A 89 -2.22 1.17 -2.90
CA LEU A 89 -2.31 2.53 -3.44
C LEU A 89 -1.47 2.68 -4.71
N ALA A 90 -0.28 2.04 -4.74
CA ALA A 90 0.60 2.05 -5.90
C ALA A 90 0.04 1.19 -7.05
N ASN A 91 -0.51 0.04 -6.73
CA ASN A 91 -1.15 -0.88 -7.68
C ASN A 91 -2.45 -1.45 -7.10
N PRO A 92 -3.62 -0.84 -7.35
CA PRO A 92 -4.91 -1.35 -6.88
C PRO A 92 -5.26 -2.75 -7.40
N ALA A 93 -4.60 -3.22 -8.44
CA ALA A 93 -4.80 -4.55 -8.99
C ALA A 93 -3.92 -5.65 -8.34
N LEU A 94 -2.97 -5.28 -7.46
CA LEU A 94 -1.96 -6.18 -6.90
C LEU A 94 -2.55 -7.46 -6.28
N ALA A 95 -3.62 -7.33 -5.49
CA ALA A 95 -4.26 -8.49 -4.87
C ALA A 95 -4.90 -9.42 -5.92
N MET A 96 -5.49 -8.84 -6.98
CA MET A 96 -6.09 -9.61 -8.07
C MET A 96 -5.02 -10.31 -8.91
N GLU A 97 -3.90 -9.64 -9.19
CA GLU A 97 -2.75 -10.23 -9.88
C GLU A 97 -2.22 -11.46 -9.12
N TYR A 98 -2.10 -11.33 -7.81
CA TYR A 98 -1.67 -12.44 -6.95
C TYR A 98 -2.66 -13.61 -6.99
N LEU A 99 -3.96 -13.36 -6.81
CA LEU A 99 -4.99 -14.39 -6.80
C LEU A 99 -5.11 -15.12 -8.15
N ASN A 100 -4.89 -14.40 -9.25
CA ASN A 100 -4.95 -14.97 -10.59
C ASN A 100 -3.62 -15.59 -11.04
N GLY A 101 -2.53 -15.43 -10.26
CA GLY A 101 -1.19 -15.90 -10.61
C GLY A 101 -0.61 -15.24 -11.88
N LYS A 102 -1.14 -14.07 -12.27
CA LYS A 102 -0.76 -13.38 -13.50
C LYS A 102 -0.68 -11.87 -13.29
N GLU A 103 0.48 -11.31 -13.62
CA GLU A 103 0.66 -9.87 -13.69
C GLU A 103 -0.08 -9.26 -14.90
N LEU A 104 -0.70 -8.12 -14.70
CA LEU A 104 -1.36 -7.36 -15.77
C LEU A 104 -0.33 -6.66 -16.65
N THR A 105 -0.65 -6.55 -17.94
CA THR A 105 0.13 -5.71 -18.85
C THR A 105 0.05 -4.24 -18.44
N SER A 106 1.01 -3.43 -18.88
CA SER A 106 1.02 -1.98 -18.61
C SER A 106 -0.28 -1.32 -19.04
N GLU A 107 -0.81 -1.68 -20.21
CA GLU A 107 -2.07 -1.14 -20.72
C GLU A 107 -3.28 -1.51 -19.82
N GLU A 108 -3.36 -2.76 -19.36
CA GLU A 108 -4.40 -3.22 -18.43
C GLU A 108 -4.29 -2.50 -17.09
N LYS A 109 -3.07 -2.30 -16.57
CA LYS A 109 -2.81 -1.50 -15.35
C LYS A 109 -3.29 -0.08 -15.52
N TYR A 110 -2.90 0.63 -16.59
CA TYR A 110 -3.35 1.99 -16.87
C TYR A 110 -4.87 2.11 -16.93
N ARG A 111 -5.54 1.17 -17.60
CA ARG A 111 -7.01 1.14 -17.67
C ARG A 111 -7.63 0.99 -16.28
N LYS A 112 -7.12 0.08 -15.45
CA LYS A 112 -7.61 -0.12 -14.08
C LYS A 112 -7.33 1.08 -13.18
N PHE A 113 -6.16 1.67 -13.27
CA PHE A 113 -5.83 2.90 -12.55
C PHE A 113 -6.79 4.04 -12.90
N LYS A 114 -7.06 4.23 -14.19
CA LYS A 114 -7.98 5.26 -14.64
C LYS A 114 -9.39 5.06 -14.10
N LEU A 115 -9.90 3.83 -14.12
CA LEU A 115 -11.22 3.50 -13.57
C LEU A 115 -11.26 3.74 -12.06
N PHE A 116 -10.31 3.19 -11.31
CA PHE A 116 -10.21 3.38 -9.87
C PHE A 116 -10.13 4.87 -9.49
N HIS A 117 -9.31 5.64 -10.20
CA HIS A 117 -9.19 7.08 -9.96
C HIS A 117 -10.50 7.81 -10.22
N ALA A 118 -11.22 7.47 -11.30
CA ALA A 118 -12.50 8.08 -11.62
C ALA A 118 -13.57 7.79 -10.56
N GLU A 119 -13.67 6.55 -10.09
CA GLU A 119 -14.57 6.16 -9.00
C GLU A 119 -14.23 6.87 -7.69
N LEU A 120 -12.94 6.96 -7.36
CA LEU A 120 -12.46 7.65 -6.17
C LEU A 120 -12.77 9.15 -6.22
N LEU A 121 -12.55 9.79 -7.39
CA LEU A 121 -12.86 11.20 -7.60
C LEU A 121 -14.36 11.47 -7.45
N ALA A 122 -15.21 10.62 -8.03
CA ALA A 122 -16.66 10.73 -7.91
C ALA A 122 -17.13 10.58 -6.45
N ALA A 123 -16.63 9.56 -5.75
CA ALA A 123 -16.96 9.31 -4.34
C ALA A 123 -16.55 10.45 -3.41
N TYR A 124 -15.43 11.12 -3.67
CA TYR A 124 -15.01 12.29 -2.90
C TYR A 124 -15.78 13.55 -3.30
N ALA A 125 -16.18 13.70 -4.58
CA ALA A 125 -16.98 14.84 -5.01
C ALA A 125 -18.36 14.90 -4.31
N GLU A 126 -18.93 13.75 -3.96
CA GLU A 126 -20.17 13.66 -3.18
C GLU A 126 -20.01 14.06 -1.71
N ARG A 127 -18.80 13.95 -1.15
CA ARG A 127 -18.52 14.11 0.29
C ARG A 127 -17.84 15.43 0.65
N LEU A 128 -17.10 16.01 -0.30
CA LEU A 128 -16.31 17.21 -0.07
C LEU A 128 -16.99 18.44 -0.65
N GLN A 129 -16.89 19.57 0.06
CA GLN A 129 -17.47 20.83 -0.37
C GLN A 129 -16.47 21.63 -1.21
N GLY A 130 -16.76 21.70 -2.51
CA GLY A 130 -16.02 22.56 -3.45
C GLY A 130 -14.80 21.90 -4.10
N GLU A 131 -14.50 22.38 -5.31
CA GLU A 131 -13.43 21.85 -6.16
C GLU A 131 -12.05 21.87 -5.50
N HIS A 132 -11.75 22.90 -4.72
CA HIS A 132 -10.43 23.02 -4.09
C HIS A 132 -10.16 21.88 -3.11
N GLN A 133 -11.12 21.56 -2.23
CA GLN A 133 -10.98 20.47 -1.27
C GLN A 133 -10.83 19.12 -1.99
N LEU A 134 -11.62 18.91 -3.06
CA LEU A 134 -11.56 17.72 -3.88
C LEU A 134 -10.17 17.54 -4.51
N VAL A 135 -9.65 18.58 -5.17
CA VAL A 135 -8.32 18.55 -5.79
C VAL A 135 -7.22 18.31 -4.75
N MET A 136 -7.28 18.99 -3.60
CA MET A 136 -6.31 18.78 -2.52
C MET A 136 -6.35 17.35 -2.00
N LYS A 137 -7.54 16.76 -1.83
CA LYS A 137 -7.68 15.38 -1.38
C LYS A 137 -7.15 14.39 -2.42
N MET A 138 -7.48 14.56 -3.68
CA MET A 138 -7.01 13.67 -4.75
C MET A 138 -5.50 13.71 -4.94
N LYS A 139 -4.86 14.87 -4.72
CA LYS A 139 -3.39 15.00 -4.80
C LYS A 139 -2.64 14.13 -3.80
N THR A 140 -3.21 13.86 -2.61
CA THR A 140 -2.55 13.01 -1.60
C THR A 140 -2.37 11.57 -2.06
N PHE A 141 -3.20 11.07 -2.97
CA PHE A 141 -3.04 9.73 -3.53
C PHE A 141 -1.84 9.62 -4.46
N TRP A 142 -1.46 10.69 -5.15
CA TRP A 142 -0.35 10.71 -6.11
C TRP A 142 1.03 10.60 -5.47
N GLU A 143 1.14 10.62 -4.16
CA GLU A 143 2.37 10.29 -3.45
C GLU A 143 2.75 8.81 -3.62
N TYR A 144 1.76 7.94 -3.81
CA TYR A 144 1.94 6.49 -3.94
C TYR A 144 1.36 5.92 -5.22
N PHE A 145 0.36 6.59 -5.80
CA PHE A 145 -0.41 6.12 -6.94
C PHE A 145 0.40 6.22 -8.24
N MET A 146 0.46 5.11 -9.00
CA MET A 146 1.20 5.04 -10.26
C MET A 146 2.64 5.56 -10.17
N PRO A 147 3.53 4.90 -9.40
CA PRO A 147 4.89 5.40 -9.15
C PRO A 147 5.73 5.54 -10.43
N MET A 148 5.31 4.90 -11.54
CA MET A 148 5.92 5.02 -12.87
C MET A 148 5.55 6.31 -13.61
N THR A 149 4.64 7.14 -13.08
CA THR A 149 4.21 8.37 -13.74
C THR A 149 5.37 9.35 -13.88
N ASP A 150 5.49 9.97 -15.07
CA ASP A 150 6.53 10.97 -15.36
C ASP A 150 6.52 12.12 -14.33
N ARG A 151 7.72 12.51 -13.88
CA ARG A 151 7.90 13.57 -12.86
C ARG A 151 7.32 14.92 -13.27
N LYS A 152 7.32 15.24 -14.60
CA LYS A 152 6.75 16.51 -15.10
C LYS A 152 5.22 16.48 -14.99
N ILE A 153 4.61 15.31 -15.21
CA ILE A 153 3.16 15.10 -15.06
C ILE A 153 2.80 15.19 -13.58
N LEU A 154 3.50 14.46 -12.69
CA LEU A 154 3.29 14.54 -11.24
C LEU A 154 3.40 15.99 -10.73
N LYS A 155 4.41 16.73 -11.20
CA LYS A 155 4.58 18.16 -10.85
C LYS A 155 3.38 19.02 -11.29
N LYS A 156 2.76 18.73 -12.45
CA LYS A 156 1.54 19.43 -12.91
C LYS A 156 0.36 19.08 -12.02
N ILE A 157 0.17 17.79 -11.69
CA ILE A 157 -0.86 17.32 -10.76
C ILE A 157 -0.72 18.04 -9.41
N HIS A 158 0.47 18.02 -8.81
CA HIS A 158 0.70 18.65 -7.51
C HIS A 158 0.54 20.18 -7.51
N LYS A 159 0.78 20.86 -8.64
CA LYS A 159 0.59 22.30 -8.79
C LYS A 159 -0.84 22.73 -9.10
N SER A 160 -1.71 21.82 -9.52
CA SER A 160 -3.11 22.16 -9.84
C SER A 160 -3.87 22.58 -8.58
N ASN A 161 -4.66 23.65 -8.70
CA ASN A 161 -5.51 24.17 -7.62
C ASN A 161 -6.99 24.24 -8.03
N LYS A 162 -7.27 23.98 -9.31
CA LYS A 162 -8.61 23.91 -9.89
C LYS A 162 -8.82 22.53 -10.51
N LEU A 163 -10.05 22.06 -10.52
CA LEU A 163 -10.41 20.77 -11.10
C LEU A 163 -10.07 20.68 -12.60
N SER A 164 -10.24 21.78 -13.34
CA SER A 164 -9.88 21.85 -14.77
C SER A 164 -8.38 21.60 -14.99
N GLN A 165 -7.51 22.22 -14.21
CA GLN A 165 -6.05 22.02 -14.28
C GLN A 165 -5.65 20.60 -13.91
N TYR A 166 -6.31 20.05 -12.88
CA TYR A 166 -6.10 18.68 -12.42
C TYR A 166 -6.48 17.69 -13.54
N ASN A 167 -7.67 17.85 -14.12
CA ASN A 167 -8.15 16.99 -15.22
C ASN A 167 -7.26 17.07 -16.47
N GLU A 168 -6.76 18.26 -16.83
CA GLU A 168 -5.79 18.40 -17.93
C GLU A 168 -4.50 17.62 -17.68
N ALA A 169 -3.99 17.64 -16.45
CA ALA A 169 -2.81 16.86 -16.09
C ALA A 169 -3.06 15.34 -16.13
N LEU A 170 -4.28 14.89 -15.75
CA LEU A 170 -4.68 13.49 -15.76
C LEU A 170 -4.73 12.87 -17.15
N VAL A 171 -5.12 13.64 -18.17
CA VAL A 171 -5.16 13.15 -19.56
C VAL A 171 -3.82 12.56 -19.97
N ARG A 172 -2.71 13.13 -19.48
CA ARG A 172 -1.35 12.65 -19.78
C ARG A 172 -0.89 11.54 -18.83
N ALA A 173 -1.40 11.52 -17.60
CA ALA A 173 -1.01 10.53 -16.60
C ALA A 173 -1.51 9.11 -16.93
N PHE A 174 -2.64 9.00 -17.63
CA PHE A 174 -3.27 7.72 -17.97
C PHE A 174 -3.03 7.27 -19.42
N VAL A 175 -2.02 7.82 -20.07
CA VAL A 175 -1.54 7.33 -21.38
C VAL A 175 -0.29 6.47 -21.10
N PRO A 176 -0.24 5.22 -21.58
CA PRO A 176 0.98 4.43 -21.51
C PRO A 176 2.13 5.22 -22.13
N GLY A 177 3.23 5.40 -21.40
CA GLY A 177 4.40 6.10 -21.91
C GLY A 177 4.88 5.41 -23.18
N GLN A 178 5.12 6.19 -24.24
CA GLN A 178 6.05 5.76 -25.26
C GLN A 178 7.40 5.70 -24.52
N GLU A 179 7.93 4.49 -24.35
CA GLU A 179 9.32 4.33 -23.95
C GLU A 179 10.14 5.12 -24.97
N GLU A 180 10.68 6.26 -24.53
CA GLU A 180 11.67 6.99 -25.32
C GLU A 180 12.87 6.03 -25.45
N GLY A 181 13.01 5.43 -26.65
CA GLY A 181 14.13 4.57 -27.04
C GLY A 181 15.45 5.35 -27.11
#